data_d5549a85d299dd6dc3948aafe963da93
#
_entry.id   d5549a85d299dd6dc3948aafe963da93
#
_cell.length_a   1.000
_cell.length_b   1.000
_cell.length_c   1.000
_cell.angle_alpha   90.00
_cell.angle_beta   90.00
_cell.angle_gamma   90.00
#
_symmetry.space_group_name_H-M   'P 1'
#
loop_
_entity.id
_entity.type
_entity.pdbx_description
1 polymer ?
#
loop_
_entity_poly.entity_id
_entity_poly.type
_entity_poly.pdbx_seq_one_letter_code
_entity_poly.pdbx_strand_id
1 'polypeptide(L)'
;SVSLEKLTLLNPWVALQHAQMINQALASWGIKSSEIDLIASHGQTIYHAPKSLHPHDAFGPATLQIGDGDHLAVHTGIITLSDFRQKHIAAGGEGAPLAVYGDYLLCTDTIENRLLLNIGGIANYTYLPANGRLDQVFSSDTGPGNTMMDAFMRTHFNAAYDQDGLVAKKGTINEALLKAMKADTFFNVQLPKTIGPELFNVAFIENAQLASGTTHIAKEDIMATLNRLTAETIVDAIHMHVPSSDQYTLYTSGGGMHNQLVVEHIQSLLPHITIKSSQAIGIHPDAKEAILFAILANEAVAGEPMYAGGNATKIPVSMGKISLPK
;
A
#
# COMPACT_ATOMS: atom_id res chain seq x y z
N SER A 1 20.91 6.81 11.64
CA SER A 1 21.78 6.23 10.59
C SER A 1 22.17 4.82 11.00
N VAL A 2 22.31 3.92 10.02
CA VAL A 2 22.77 2.54 10.20
C VAL A 2 24.14 2.43 9.52
N SER A 3 25.13 1.76 10.18
CA SER A 3 26.44 1.53 9.55
C SER A 3 26.29 0.55 8.38
N LEU A 4 27.13 0.71 7.35
CA LEU A 4 27.18 -0.20 6.21
C LEU A 4 27.48 -1.63 6.64
N GLU A 5 28.37 -1.83 7.59
CA GLU A 5 28.67 -3.14 8.20
C GLU A 5 27.39 -3.80 8.75
N LYS A 6 26.65 -3.08 9.59
CA LYS A 6 25.42 -3.61 10.18
C LYS A 6 24.37 -3.94 9.11
N LEU A 7 24.24 -3.10 8.08
CA LEU A 7 23.34 -3.36 6.97
C LEU A 7 23.75 -4.61 6.20
N THR A 8 25.06 -4.78 5.95
CA THR A 8 25.61 -5.98 5.28
C THR A 8 25.30 -7.26 6.07
N LEU A 9 25.43 -7.22 7.41
CA LEU A 9 25.12 -8.36 8.27
C LEU A 9 23.60 -8.64 8.34
N LEU A 10 22.76 -7.61 8.27
CA LEU A 10 21.30 -7.76 8.29
C LEU A 10 20.75 -8.44 7.04
N ASN A 11 21.38 -8.29 5.88
CA ASN A 11 20.88 -8.86 4.64
C ASN A 11 20.73 -10.41 4.72
N PRO A 12 21.78 -11.20 5.00
CA PRO A 12 21.64 -12.63 5.18
C PRO A 12 20.82 -12.98 6.44
N TRP A 13 20.92 -12.20 7.52
CA TRP A 13 20.17 -12.48 8.73
C TRP A 13 18.66 -12.46 8.52
N VAL A 14 18.12 -11.47 7.80
CA VAL A 14 16.69 -11.41 7.44
C VAL A 14 16.29 -12.63 6.62
N ALA A 15 17.10 -13.02 5.63
CA ALA A 15 16.85 -14.21 4.82
C ALA A 15 16.80 -15.49 5.67
N LEU A 16 17.71 -15.65 6.62
CA LEU A 16 17.74 -16.80 7.54
C LEU A 16 16.49 -16.85 8.44
N GLN A 17 16.01 -15.70 8.95
CA GLN A 17 14.75 -15.65 9.69
C GLN A 17 13.58 -16.09 8.81
N HIS A 18 13.49 -15.60 7.57
CA HIS A 18 12.45 -16.00 6.64
C HIS A 18 12.55 -17.50 6.29
N ALA A 19 13.75 -18.02 6.04
CA ALA A 19 13.95 -19.46 5.78
C ALA A 19 13.48 -20.33 6.96
N GLN A 20 13.79 -19.91 8.19
CA GLN A 20 13.30 -20.60 9.38
C GLN A 20 11.78 -20.60 9.47
N MET A 21 11.14 -19.46 9.24
CA MET A 21 9.67 -19.32 9.23
C MET A 21 9.03 -20.20 8.15
N ILE A 22 9.59 -20.22 6.94
CA ILE A 22 9.12 -21.06 5.83
C ILE A 22 9.22 -22.54 6.18
N ASN A 23 10.38 -23.00 6.67
CA ASN A 23 10.57 -24.39 7.04
C ASN A 23 9.64 -24.82 8.18
N GLN A 24 9.38 -23.94 9.16
CA GLN A 24 8.39 -24.18 10.22
C GLN A 24 6.97 -24.27 9.67
N ALA A 25 6.59 -23.38 8.76
CA ALA A 25 5.27 -23.40 8.13
C ALA A 25 5.07 -24.69 7.31
N LEU A 26 6.04 -25.07 6.47
CA LEU A 26 5.99 -26.31 5.70
C LEU A 26 5.85 -27.53 6.60
N ALA A 27 6.62 -27.59 7.68
CA ALA A 27 6.52 -28.67 8.66
C ALA A 27 5.14 -28.72 9.34
N SER A 28 4.60 -27.56 9.71
CA SER A 28 3.26 -27.49 10.35
C SER A 28 2.13 -27.87 9.41
N TRP A 29 2.27 -27.63 8.11
CA TRP A 29 1.31 -28.01 7.07
C TRP A 29 1.50 -29.43 6.55
N GLY A 30 2.59 -30.12 6.93
CA GLY A 30 2.93 -31.45 6.43
C GLY A 30 3.35 -31.45 4.96
N ILE A 31 3.84 -30.31 4.44
CA ILE A 31 4.28 -30.14 3.06
C ILE A 31 5.81 -30.28 2.99
N LYS A 32 6.31 -31.03 2.02
CA LYS A 32 7.76 -31.17 1.78
C LYS A 32 8.26 -30.02 0.91
N SER A 33 9.50 -29.58 1.11
CA SER A 33 10.12 -28.56 0.25
C SER A 33 10.13 -28.95 -1.24
N SER A 34 10.19 -30.26 -1.55
CA SER A 34 10.14 -30.79 -2.93
C SER A 34 8.77 -30.68 -3.60
N GLU A 35 7.73 -30.31 -2.84
CA GLU A 35 6.37 -30.09 -3.36
C GLU A 35 6.10 -28.60 -3.64
N ILE A 36 7.09 -27.74 -3.38
CA ILE A 36 7.02 -26.29 -3.65
C ILE A 36 7.92 -25.98 -4.84
N ASP A 37 7.36 -25.41 -5.88
CA ASP A 37 8.09 -25.05 -7.09
C ASP A 37 9.02 -23.85 -6.87
N LEU A 38 8.53 -22.81 -6.15
CA LEU A 38 9.30 -21.62 -5.89
C LEU A 38 8.81 -20.82 -4.67
N ILE A 39 9.72 -20.03 -4.11
CA ILE A 39 9.44 -19.01 -3.10
C ILE A 39 9.50 -17.64 -3.75
N ALA A 40 8.55 -16.77 -3.43
CA ALA A 40 8.59 -15.35 -3.73
C ALA A 40 8.98 -14.55 -2.48
N SER A 41 10.09 -13.86 -2.51
CA SER A 41 10.57 -13.06 -1.38
C SER A 41 10.76 -11.60 -1.77
N HIS A 42 9.94 -10.72 -1.22
CA HIS A 42 10.13 -9.27 -1.36
C HIS A 42 11.34 -8.77 -0.56
N GLY A 43 11.66 -9.42 0.57
CA GLY A 43 12.62 -8.91 1.55
C GLY A 43 12.07 -7.71 2.33
N GLN A 44 12.98 -6.92 2.93
CA GLN A 44 12.65 -5.71 3.68
C GLN A 44 13.21 -4.48 2.98
N THR A 45 12.35 -3.50 2.69
CA THR A 45 12.79 -2.23 2.11
C THR A 45 13.53 -1.40 3.16
N ILE A 46 14.79 -1.12 2.89
CA ILE A 46 15.65 -0.29 3.74
C ILE A 46 15.64 1.16 3.28
N TYR A 47 15.63 1.36 1.98
CA TYR A 47 15.64 2.69 1.40
C TYR A 47 14.95 2.68 0.03
N HIS A 48 14.16 3.70 -0.23
CA HIS A 48 13.53 3.93 -1.53
C HIS A 48 13.82 5.37 -1.95
N ALA A 49 14.43 5.52 -3.12
CA ALA A 49 14.87 6.79 -3.67
C ALA A 49 14.35 6.95 -5.11
N PRO A 50 13.05 7.24 -5.28
CA PRO A 50 12.54 7.61 -6.59
C PRO A 50 13.15 8.93 -7.03
N LYS A 51 13.25 9.18 -8.34
CA LYS A 51 13.90 10.38 -8.89
C LYS A 51 13.29 11.68 -8.34
N SER A 52 12.00 11.66 -8.03
CA SER A 52 11.27 12.80 -7.47
C SER A 52 11.71 13.19 -6.04
N LEU A 53 12.34 12.28 -5.28
CA LEU A 53 12.70 12.48 -3.87
C LEU A 53 14.20 12.72 -3.63
N HIS A 54 15.05 12.75 -4.68
CA HIS A 54 16.46 13.07 -4.50
C HIS A 54 16.98 14.06 -5.57
N PRO A 55 17.84 15.03 -5.17
CA PRO A 55 18.32 16.09 -6.05
C PRO A 55 19.56 15.70 -6.88
N HIS A 56 19.98 14.44 -6.85
CA HIS A 56 21.23 13.98 -7.47
C HIS A 56 21.02 13.68 -8.95
N ASP A 57 21.34 14.63 -9.84
CA ASP A 57 21.07 14.52 -11.28
C ASP A 57 21.81 13.37 -11.97
N ALA A 58 22.99 12.98 -11.47
CA ALA A 58 23.78 11.89 -12.03
C ALA A 58 23.17 10.49 -11.78
N PHE A 59 22.18 10.37 -10.88
CA PHE A 59 21.59 9.08 -10.50
C PHE A 59 20.12 9.02 -10.90
N GLY A 60 19.72 7.86 -11.40
CA GLY A 60 18.31 7.50 -11.62
C GLY A 60 17.60 7.07 -10.33
N PRO A 61 16.34 6.59 -10.42
CA PRO A 61 15.64 6.01 -9.30
C PRO A 61 16.39 4.79 -8.77
N ALA A 62 16.31 4.56 -7.46
CA ALA A 62 16.93 3.43 -6.79
C ALA A 62 16.07 2.94 -5.62
N THR A 63 16.26 1.68 -5.26
CA THR A 63 15.63 1.09 -4.07
C THR A 63 16.53 -0.02 -3.53
N LEU A 64 16.50 -0.23 -2.22
CA LEU A 64 17.27 -1.26 -1.56
C LEU A 64 16.36 -2.10 -0.69
N GLN A 65 16.24 -3.39 -1.03
CA GLN A 65 15.66 -4.42 -0.21
C GLN A 65 16.78 -5.33 0.32
N ILE A 66 16.64 -5.82 1.56
CA ILE A 66 17.49 -6.84 2.16
C ILE A 66 16.69 -8.10 2.45
N GLY A 67 17.36 -9.21 2.61
CA GLY A 67 16.76 -10.54 2.66
C GLY A 67 17.18 -11.34 1.43
N ASP A 68 18.45 -11.73 1.41
CA ASP A 68 19.15 -12.30 0.26
C ASP A 68 18.52 -13.61 -0.23
N GLY A 69 18.21 -13.69 -1.51
CA GLY A 69 17.53 -14.83 -2.14
C GLY A 69 18.35 -16.10 -2.15
N ASP A 70 19.69 -16.02 -2.25
CA ASP A 70 20.56 -17.19 -2.25
C ASP A 70 20.54 -17.87 -0.87
N HIS A 71 20.58 -17.08 0.20
CA HIS A 71 20.43 -17.62 1.56
C HIS A 71 19.08 -18.31 1.76
N LEU A 72 17.99 -17.73 1.25
CA LEU A 72 16.67 -18.38 1.29
C LEU A 72 16.67 -19.69 0.51
N ALA A 73 17.12 -19.69 -0.74
CA ALA A 73 17.13 -20.86 -1.60
C ALA A 73 17.95 -22.02 -1.00
N VAL A 74 19.17 -21.73 -0.52
CA VAL A 74 20.06 -22.74 0.09
C VAL A 74 19.46 -23.33 1.36
N HIS A 75 18.88 -22.51 2.24
CA HIS A 75 18.37 -22.95 3.55
C HIS A 75 16.98 -23.59 3.50
N THR A 76 16.20 -23.38 2.43
CA THR A 76 14.90 -24.02 2.22
C THR A 76 14.97 -25.20 1.27
N GLY A 77 15.99 -25.25 0.40
CA GLY A 77 16.09 -26.22 -0.69
C GLY A 77 15.11 -25.93 -1.85
N ILE A 78 14.55 -24.71 -1.92
CA ILE A 78 13.53 -24.32 -2.89
C ILE A 78 14.05 -23.16 -3.74
N ILE A 79 13.76 -23.16 -5.03
CA ILE A 79 14.06 -22.03 -5.92
C ILE A 79 13.41 -20.78 -5.36
N THR A 80 14.17 -19.67 -5.27
CA THR A 80 13.67 -18.42 -4.73
C THR A 80 13.74 -17.30 -5.75
N LEU A 81 12.62 -16.59 -5.96
CA LEU A 81 12.60 -15.31 -6.64
C LEU A 81 12.62 -14.20 -5.61
N SER A 82 13.54 -13.26 -5.77
CA SER A 82 13.73 -12.11 -4.88
C SER A 82 13.98 -10.83 -5.67
N ASP A 83 14.10 -9.69 -4.98
CA ASP A 83 14.51 -8.42 -5.56
C ASP A 83 13.67 -7.97 -6.77
N PHE A 84 12.35 -8.06 -6.64
CA PHE A 84 11.38 -7.77 -7.71
C PHE A 84 11.49 -6.34 -8.26
N ARG A 85 11.87 -5.37 -7.41
CA ARG A 85 11.85 -3.94 -7.74
C ARG A 85 12.98 -3.51 -8.68
N GLN A 86 14.12 -4.19 -8.64
CA GLN A 86 15.30 -3.81 -9.46
C GLN A 86 15.05 -3.96 -10.95
N LYS A 87 14.34 -5.00 -11.37
CA LYS A 87 14.02 -5.20 -12.79
C LYS A 87 13.08 -4.10 -13.32
N HIS A 88 12.13 -3.67 -12.49
CA HIS A 88 11.26 -2.53 -12.80
C HIS A 88 12.07 -1.23 -13.02
N ILE A 89 13.04 -0.95 -12.14
CA ILE A 89 13.94 0.21 -12.27
C ILE A 89 14.79 0.09 -13.54
N ALA A 90 15.40 -1.07 -13.77
CA ALA A 90 16.23 -1.31 -14.96
C ALA A 90 15.45 -1.13 -16.26
N ALA A 91 14.14 -1.37 -16.25
CA ALA A 91 13.25 -1.16 -17.38
C ALA A 91 12.78 0.31 -17.55
N GLY A 92 13.20 1.20 -16.65
CA GLY A 92 12.88 2.64 -16.69
C GLY A 92 11.78 3.10 -15.77
N GLY A 93 11.23 2.20 -14.92
CA GLY A 93 10.30 2.54 -13.86
C GLY A 93 11.00 2.95 -12.56
N GLU A 94 10.26 3.23 -11.52
CA GLU A 94 10.78 3.70 -10.22
C GLU A 94 10.89 2.61 -9.14
N GLY A 95 10.55 1.36 -9.46
CA GLY A 95 10.56 0.25 -8.50
C GLY A 95 9.31 0.16 -7.61
N ALA A 96 8.36 1.09 -7.78
CA ALA A 96 7.07 1.15 -7.09
C ALA A 96 6.05 1.88 -7.97
N PRO A 97 4.74 1.69 -7.75
CA PRO A 97 4.12 0.64 -6.94
C PRO A 97 4.10 -0.71 -7.68
N LEU A 98 4.33 -1.81 -6.97
CA LEU A 98 4.17 -3.16 -7.54
C LEU A 98 2.75 -3.73 -7.32
N ALA A 99 2.01 -3.19 -6.36
CA ALA A 99 0.65 -3.64 -6.03
C ALA A 99 -0.29 -3.60 -7.23
N VAL A 100 -0.13 -2.63 -8.12
CA VAL A 100 -0.94 -2.45 -9.34
C VAL A 100 -0.98 -3.70 -10.22
N TYR A 101 0.14 -4.43 -10.28
CA TYR A 101 0.22 -5.67 -11.08
C TYR A 101 -0.61 -6.79 -10.47
N GLY A 102 -0.45 -7.01 -9.17
CA GLY A 102 -1.23 -8.00 -8.47
C GLY A 102 -2.72 -7.65 -8.53
N ASP A 103 -3.04 -6.39 -8.33
CA ASP A 103 -4.40 -5.89 -8.43
C ASP A 103 -4.97 -6.16 -9.83
N TYR A 104 -4.22 -5.87 -10.89
CA TYR A 104 -4.62 -6.12 -12.27
C TYR A 104 -4.79 -7.64 -12.53
N LEU A 105 -3.79 -8.45 -12.23
CA LEU A 105 -3.81 -9.87 -12.54
C LEU A 105 -4.87 -10.65 -11.75
N LEU A 106 -5.15 -10.21 -10.51
CA LEU A 106 -6.05 -10.92 -9.61
C LEU A 106 -7.49 -10.40 -9.63
N CYS A 107 -7.67 -9.11 -9.81
CA CYS A 107 -8.92 -8.45 -9.51
C CYS A 107 -9.60 -7.85 -10.73
N THR A 108 -8.99 -7.86 -11.92
CA THR A 108 -9.67 -7.42 -13.14
C THR A 108 -10.86 -8.34 -13.44
N ASP A 109 -11.96 -7.73 -13.84
CA ASP A 109 -13.18 -8.43 -14.20
C ASP A 109 -13.61 -8.06 -15.62
N THR A 110 -14.34 -8.92 -16.28
CA THR A 110 -14.80 -8.68 -17.66
C THR A 110 -16.04 -7.80 -17.77
N ILE A 111 -16.80 -7.65 -16.67
CA ILE A 111 -18.11 -6.99 -16.65
C ILE A 111 -18.14 -5.84 -15.64
N GLU A 112 -17.46 -6.00 -14.50
CA GLU A 112 -17.50 -5.09 -13.36
C GLU A 112 -16.29 -4.17 -13.33
N ASN A 113 -16.51 -2.85 -13.31
CA ASN A 113 -15.45 -1.92 -12.90
C ASN A 113 -15.21 -2.09 -11.40
N ARG A 114 -13.96 -2.23 -11.01
CA ARG A 114 -13.58 -2.42 -9.60
C ARG A 114 -12.68 -1.30 -9.13
N LEU A 115 -12.93 -0.85 -7.92
CA LEU A 115 -12.04 0.07 -7.22
C LEU A 115 -11.55 -0.63 -5.95
N LEU A 116 -10.26 -0.89 -5.89
CA LEU A 116 -9.63 -1.53 -4.73
C LEU A 116 -9.07 -0.45 -3.83
N LEU A 117 -9.69 -0.24 -2.67
CA LEU A 117 -9.26 0.73 -1.67
C LEU A 117 -8.52 0.03 -0.54
N ASN A 118 -7.27 0.42 -0.31
CA ASN A 118 -6.53 0.01 0.87
C ASN A 118 -6.44 1.17 1.86
N ILE A 119 -6.95 0.97 3.08
CA ILE A 119 -6.87 1.95 4.16
C ILE A 119 -5.85 1.44 5.19
N GLY A 120 -4.58 1.70 4.90
CA GLY A 120 -3.45 1.47 5.80
C GLY A 120 -3.11 2.70 6.63
N GLY A 121 -1.84 2.92 6.92
CA GLY A 121 -1.36 4.21 7.48
C GLY A 121 -1.66 5.36 6.52
N ILE A 122 -1.31 5.18 5.25
CA ILE A 122 -1.75 5.98 4.10
C ILE A 122 -2.88 5.22 3.41
N ALA A 123 -3.87 5.93 2.88
CA ALA A 123 -4.90 5.35 2.05
C ALA A 123 -4.52 5.48 0.57
N ASN A 124 -4.76 4.41 -0.19
CA ASN A 124 -4.53 4.35 -1.63
C ASN A 124 -5.61 3.52 -2.32
N TYR A 125 -5.79 3.76 -3.61
CA TYR A 125 -6.71 2.96 -4.41
C TYR A 125 -6.12 2.57 -5.75
N THR A 126 -6.65 1.47 -6.31
CA THR A 126 -6.43 1.03 -7.69
C THR A 126 -7.77 0.94 -8.40
N TYR A 127 -7.93 1.64 -9.53
CA TYR A 127 -9.10 1.53 -10.40
C TYR A 127 -8.83 0.53 -11.51
N LEU A 128 -9.71 -0.45 -11.65
CA LEU A 128 -9.66 -1.54 -12.61
C LEU A 128 -10.92 -1.46 -13.49
N PRO A 129 -10.84 -0.89 -14.70
CA PRO A 129 -11.99 -0.88 -15.59
C PRO A 129 -12.35 -2.29 -16.06
N ALA A 130 -13.64 -2.54 -16.26
CA ALA A 130 -14.14 -3.82 -16.78
C ALA A 130 -13.49 -4.15 -18.12
N ASN A 131 -13.01 -5.39 -18.26
CA ASN A 131 -12.27 -5.85 -19.44
C ASN A 131 -11.10 -4.92 -19.83
N GLY A 132 -10.58 -4.18 -18.83
CA GLY A 132 -9.52 -3.19 -19.03
C GLY A 132 -8.15 -3.85 -19.24
N ARG A 133 -7.30 -3.15 -19.99
CA ARG A 133 -5.90 -3.52 -20.15
C ARG A 133 -5.06 -2.85 -19.05
N LEU A 134 -3.88 -3.38 -18.81
CA LEU A 134 -2.96 -2.86 -17.79
C LEU A 134 -2.65 -1.36 -17.94
N ASP A 135 -2.60 -0.84 -19.17
CA ASP A 135 -2.38 0.58 -19.46
C ASP A 135 -3.57 1.49 -19.12
N GLN A 136 -4.72 0.92 -18.82
CA GLN A 136 -5.92 1.62 -18.36
C GLN A 136 -6.10 1.57 -16.84
N VAL A 137 -5.27 0.79 -16.16
CA VAL A 137 -5.27 0.68 -14.70
C VAL A 137 -4.62 1.91 -14.10
N PHE A 138 -5.26 2.45 -13.07
CA PHE A 138 -4.79 3.63 -12.39
C PHE A 138 -4.69 3.37 -10.88
N SER A 139 -3.59 3.78 -10.27
CA SER A 139 -3.39 3.67 -8.82
C SER A 139 -2.77 4.94 -8.27
N SER A 140 -3.23 5.37 -7.09
CA SER A 140 -2.71 6.57 -6.41
C SER A 140 -2.94 6.51 -4.90
N ASP A 141 -2.05 7.15 -4.16
CA ASP A 141 -2.33 7.52 -2.78
C ASP A 141 -3.40 8.63 -2.76
N THR A 142 -4.25 8.61 -1.73
CA THR A 142 -5.32 9.59 -1.55
C THR A 142 -5.00 10.61 -0.47
N GLY A 143 -4.33 10.14 0.59
CA GLY A 143 -4.01 10.92 1.77
C GLY A 143 -3.85 10.05 3.01
N PRO A 144 -4.04 10.63 4.21
CA PRO A 144 -3.92 9.88 5.45
C PRO A 144 -5.02 8.79 5.54
N GLY A 145 -4.59 7.58 5.88
CA GLY A 145 -5.48 6.53 6.37
C GLY A 145 -5.55 6.60 7.90
N ASN A 146 -4.91 5.63 8.57
CA ASN A 146 -4.93 5.54 10.03
C ASN A 146 -3.82 6.35 10.71
N THR A 147 -2.76 6.76 9.99
CA THR A 147 -1.51 7.28 10.60
C THR A 147 -1.75 8.40 11.60
N MET A 148 -2.56 9.42 11.23
CA MET A 148 -2.83 10.55 12.13
C MET A 148 -3.74 10.16 13.28
N MET A 149 -4.79 9.38 13.02
CA MET A 149 -5.70 8.88 14.06
C MET A 149 -4.96 8.05 15.09
N ASP A 150 -4.12 7.10 14.66
CA ASP A 150 -3.34 6.25 15.54
C ASP A 150 -2.29 7.04 16.34
N ALA A 151 -1.62 8.02 15.71
CA ALA A 151 -0.67 8.89 16.39
C ALA A 151 -1.38 9.74 17.46
N PHE A 152 -2.53 10.30 17.14
CA PHE A 152 -3.34 11.09 18.05
C PHE A 152 -3.89 10.27 19.22
N MET A 153 -4.35 9.04 18.96
CA MET A 153 -4.78 8.09 19.99
C MET A 153 -3.64 7.74 20.96
N ARG A 154 -2.44 7.44 20.44
CA ARG A 154 -1.26 7.16 21.30
C ARG A 154 -0.91 8.35 22.17
N THR A 155 -0.93 9.56 21.60
CA THR A 155 -0.51 10.78 22.33
C THR A 155 -1.53 11.23 23.35
N HIS A 156 -2.83 11.11 23.09
CA HIS A 156 -3.87 11.75 23.89
C HIS A 156 -4.79 10.81 24.67
N PHE A 157 -4.88 9.53 24.23
CA PHE A 157 -5.78 8.55 24.84
C PHE A 157 -5.06 7.31 25.37
N ASN A 158 -3.73 7.25 25.25
CA ASN A 158 -2.90 6.10 25.65
C ASN A 158 -3.40 4.77 25.05
N ALA A 159 -3.86 4.82 23.80
CA ALA A 159 -4.35 3.66 23.04
C ALA A 159 -3.65 3.58 21.69
N ALA A 160 -3.49 2.38 21.13
CA ALA A 160 -2.78 2.19 19.88
C ALA A 160 -3.56 2.76 18.67
N TYR A 161 -4.88 2.64 18.69
CA TYR A 161 -5.80 3.10 17.64
C TYR A 161 -7.21 3.31 18.21
N ASP A 162 -8.08 3.98 17.44
CA ASP A 162 -9.51 4.18 17.77
C ASP A 162 -10.34 2.99 17.28
N GLN A 163 -10.57 2.03 18.18
CA GLN A 163 -11.33 0.84 17.86
C GLN A 163 -12.75 1.21 17.43
N ASP A 164 -13.16 0.76 16.25
CA ASP A 164 -14.50 0.96 15.66
C ASP A 164 -14.96 2.43 15.59
N GLY A 165 -14.00 3.38 15.68
CA GLY A 165 -14.28 4.82 15.71
C GLY A 165 -14.98 5.28 17.00
N LEU A 166 -14.81 4.56 18.11
CA LEU A 166 -15.55 4.83 19.37
C LEU A 166 -15.21 6.18 20.00
N VAL A 167 -13.98 6.66 19.84
CA VAL A 167 -13.61 7.99 20.32
C VAL A 167 -14.15 9.05 19.35
N ALA A 168 -13.95 8.86 18.06
CA ALA A 168 -14.45 9.77 17.03
C ALA A 168 -15.99 9.93 17.07
N LYS A 169 -16.75 8.85 17.35
CA LYS A 169 -18.23 8.89 17.50
C LYS A 169 -18.72 9.75 18.66
N LYS A 170 -17.88 10.06 19.64
CA LYS A 170 -18.23 10.96 20.76
C LYS A 170 -18.04 12.42 20.42
N GLY A 171 -17.25 12.72 19.40
CA GLY A 171 -16.96 14.08 18.97
C GLY A 171 -17.89 14.58 17.86
N THR A 172 -17.76 15.86 17.59
CA THR A 172 -18.41 16.55 16.48
C THR A 172 -17.36 16.99 15.46
N ILE A 173 -17.63 16.78 14.18
CA ILE A 173 -16.74 17.22 13.10
C ILE A 173 -16.60 18.75 13.17
N ASN A 174 -15.36 19.23 13.24
CA ASN A 174 -15.06 20.65 13.20
C ASN A 174 -14.70 21.08 11.77
N GLU A 175 -15.61 21.76 11.10
CA GLU A 175 -15.47 22.19 9.71
C GLU A 175 -14.28 23.12 9.47
N ALA A 176 -13.94 23.98 10.43
CA ALA A 176 -12.80 24.90 10.29
C ALA A 176 -11.47 24.13 10.30
N LEU A 177 -11.34 23.14 11.20
CA LEU A 177 -10.17 22.26 11.25
C LEU A 177 -10.09 21.38 10.01
N LEU A 178 -11.20 20.77 9.59
CA LEU A 178 -11.26 19.94 8.38
C LEU A 178 -10.80 20.71 7.15
N LYS A 179 -11.33 21.92 6.97
CA LYS A 179 -10.95 22.80 5.86
C LYS A 179 -9.48 23.18 5.92
N ALA A 180 -8.94 23.49 7.09
CA ALA A 180 -7.53 23.83 7.26
C ALA A 180 -6.61 22.64 6.90
N MET A 181 -6.96 21.43 7.30
CA MET A 181 -6.20 20.22 6.92
C MET A 181 -6.25 19.95 5.42
N LYS A 182 -7.43 20.09 4.79
CA LYS A 182 -7.60 19.90 3.33
C LYS A 182 -6.95 21.00 2.48
N ALA A 183 -6.55 22.11 3.08
CA ALA A 183 -5.85 23.20 2.38
C ALA A 183 -4.37 22.88 2.10
N ASP A 184 -3.82 21.79 2.64
CA ASP A 184 -2.45 21.35 2.35
C ASP A 184 -2.25 21.11 0.85
N THR A 185 -1.10 21.53 0.35
CA THR A 185 -0.74 21.47 -1.07
C THR A 185 -0.77 20.05 -1.64
N PHE A 186 -0.52 19.04 -0.81
CA PHE A 186 -0.61 17.64 -1.20
C PHE A 186 -1.96 17.27 -1.83
N PHE A 187 -3.05 17.78 -1.30
CA PHE A 187 -4.39 17.46 -1.81
C PHE A 187 -4.67 18.08 -3.18
N ASN A 188 -3.93 19.11 -3.57
CA ASN A 188 -4.03 19.76 -4.88
C ASN A 188 -3.10 19.17 -5.95
N VAL A 189 -2.21 18.24 -5.58
CA VAL A 189 -1.33 17.57 -6.55
C VAL A 189 -2.16 16.67 -7.48
N GLN A 190 -1.85 16.76 -8.78
CA GLN A 190 -2.47 15.87 -9.78
C GLN A 190 -2.15 14.41 -9.49
N LEU A 191 -3.12 13.55 -9.77
CA LEU A 191 -2.95 12.10 -9.68
C LEU A 191 -2.22 11.56 -10.93
N PRO A 192 -1.45 10.48 -10.83
CA PRO A 192 -1.14 9.72 -9.63
C PRO A 192 -0.16 10.44 -8.71
N LYS A 193 -0.34 10.31 -7.40
CA LYS A 193 0.56 10.84 -6.38
C LYS A 193 0.94 9.77 -5.38
N THR A 194 2.12 9.92 -4.78
CA THR A 194 2.64 9.05 -3.74
C THR A 194 3.12 9.88 -2.57
N ILE A 195 2.91 9.39 -1.36
CA ILE A 195 3.33 10.07 -0.13
C ILE A 195 3.78 9.07 0.93
N GLY A 196 4.79 9.48 1.71
CA GLY A 196 5.18 8.76 2.92
C GLY A 196 4.38 9.22 4.15
N PRO A 197 4.43 8.44 5.23
CA PRO A 197 3.72 8.76 6.48
C PRO A 197 4.29 9.98 7.21
N GLU A 198 5.44 10.48 6.82
CA GLU A 198 6.14 11.60 7.46
C GLU A 198 5.41 12.94 7.35
N LEU A 199 4.59 13.16 6.31
CA LEU A 199 3.78 14.36 6.19
C LEU A 199 2.61 14.34 7.18
N PHE A 200 1.92 13.22 7.31
CA PHE A 200 0.70 13.09 8.10
C PHE A 200 1.01 12.61 9.52
N ASN A 201 1.38 13.55 10.37
CA ASN A 201 1.79 13.33 11.76
C ASN A 201 1.05 14.27 12.72
N VAL A 202 1.36 14.22 14.01
CA VAL A 202 0.73 15.09 15.04
C VAL A 202 0.99 16.57 14.78
N ALA A 203 2.19 16.93 14.30
CA ALA A 203 2.50 18.32 13.98
C ALA A 203 1.64 18.87 12.84
N PHE A 204 1.24 18.03 11.87
CA PHE A 204 0.29 18.43 10.84
C PHE A 204 -1.06 18.84 11.44
N ILE A 205 -1.55 18.08 12.44
CA ILE A 205 -2.81 18.39 13.14
C ILE A 205 -2.67 19.72 13.90
N GLU A 206 -1.58 19.87 14.66
CA GLU A 206 -1.31 21.09 15.47
C GLU A 206 -1.23 22.34 14.59
N ASN A 207 -0.53 22.26 13.46
CA ASN A 207 -0.43 23.36 12.51
C ASN A 207 -1.81 23.72 11.92
N ALA A 208 -2.64 22.76 11.59
CA ALA A 208 -3.98 22.99 11.09
C ALA A 208 -4.88 23.61 12.18
N GLN A 209 -4.75 23.19 13.44
CA GLN A 209 -5.45 23.79 14.56
C GLN A 209 -5.05 25.27 14.78
N LEU A 210 -3.76 25.58 14.69
CA LEU A 210 -3.27 26.96 14.76
C LEU A 210 -3.84 27.81 13.63
N ALA A 211 -3.81 27.30 12.41
CA ALA A 211 -4.31 28.00 11.23
C ALA A 211 -5.83 28.23 11.26
N SER A 212 -6.59 27.33 11.88
CA SER A 212 -8.05 27.41 11.98
C SER A 212 -8.57 28.03 13.28
N GLY A 213 -7.68 28.34 14.24
CA GLY A 213 -8.07 28.84 15.56
C GLY A 213 -8.79 27.79 16.44
N THR A 214 -8.54 26.51 16.21
CA THR A 214 -9.26 25.39 16.87
C THR A 214 -8.41 24.66 17.92
N THR A 215 -7.40 25.31 18.50
CA THR A 215 -6.47 24.69 19.47
C THR A 215 -7.13 24.26 20.79
N HIS A 216 -8.34 24.67 21.06
CA HIS A 216 -9.06 24.47 22.33
C HIS A 216 -10.30 23.57 22.20
N ILE A 217 -10.53 22.96 21.03
CA ILE A 217 -11.66 22.01 20.85
C ILE A 217 -11.39 20.68 21.57
N ALA A 218 -12.44 19.93 21.84
CA ALA A 218 -12.34 18.64 22.50
C ALA A 218 -11.49 17.65 21.66
N LYS A 219 -10.79 16.75 22.33
CA LYS A 219 -9.97 15.71 21.64
C LYS A 219 -10.82 14.78 20.80
N GLU A 220 -12.02 14.50 21.26
CA GLU A 220 -13.02 13.71 20.54
C GLU A 220 -13.45 14.41 19.24
N ASP A 221 -13.58 15.74 19.24
CA ASP A 221 -13.90 16.52 18.04
C ASP A 221 -12.75 16.48 17.01
N ILE A 222 -11.50 16.51 17.51
CA ILE A 222 -10.33 16.31 16.64
C ILE A 222 -10.37 14.90 16.01
N MET A 223 -10.63 13.86 16.80
CA MET A 223 -10.75 12.49 16.29
C MET A 223 -11.89 12.33 15.28
N ALA A 224 -13.07 12.92 15.55
CA ALA A 224 -14.18 12.94 14.59
C ALA A 224 -13.79 13.61 13.26
N THR A 225 -13.05 14.73 13.38
CA THR A 225 -12.57 15.48 12.21
C THR A 225 -11.50 14.73 11.42
N LEU A 226 -10.57 14.04 12.08
CA LEU A 226 -9.56 13.19 11.43
C LEU A 226 -10.21 12.00 10.70
N ASN A 227 -11.20 11.37 11.33
CA ASN A 227 -11.96 10.29 10.73
C ASN A 227 -12.68 10.74 9.44
N ARG A 228 -13.33 11.92 9.50
CA ARG A 228 -13.97 12.54 8.35
C ARG A 228 -12.98 12.94 7.27
N LEU A 229 -11.82 13.49 7.64
CA LEU A 229 -10.75 13.84 6.69
C LEU A 229 -10.31 12.64 5.87
N THR A 230 -10.04 11.49 6.52
CA THR A 230 -9.68 10.25 5.82
C THR A 230 -10.73 9.88 4.77
N ALA A 231 -12.01 9.89 5.13
CA ALA A 231 -13.09 9.55 4.21
C ALA A 231 -13.20 10.56 3.04
N GLU A 232 -13.14 11.86 3.33
CA GLU A 232 -13.25 12.88 2.29
C GLU A 232 -12.08 12.85 1.31
N THR A 233 -10.84 12.72 1.81
CA THR A 233 -9.66 12.70 0.92
C THR A 233 -9.65 11.47 0.01
N ILE A 234 -10.17 10.34 0.48
CA ILE A 234 -10.39 9.15 -0.35
C ILE A 234 -11.41 9.46 -1.46
N VAL A 235 -12.57 10.00 -1.09
CA VAL A 235 -13.66 10.25 -2.05
C VAL A 235 -13.29 11.35 -3.05
N ASP A 236 -12.64 12.43 -2.60
CA ASP A 236 -12.14 13.50 -3.47
C ASP A 236 -11.18 12.94 -4.52
N ALA A 237 -10.23 12.08 -4.11
CA ALA A 237 -9.28 11.46 -5.04
C ALA A 237 -9.97 10.53 -6.05
N ILE A 238 -10.99 9.78 -5.62
CA ILE A 238 -11.80 8.95 -6.53
C ILE A 238 -12.50 9.82 -7.57
N HIS A 239 -13.17 10.89 -7.14
CA HIS A 239 -13.91 11.79 -8.02
C HIS A 239 -13.02 12.52 -9.03
N MET A 240 -11.75 12.75 -8.70
CA MET A 240 -10.80 13.39 -9.63
C MET A 240 -10.46 12.49 -10.82
N HIS A 241 -10.59 11.18 -10.71
CA HIS A 241 -10.02 10.24 -11.69
C HIS A 241 -11.01 9.23 -12.25
N VAL A 242 -11.96 8.77 -11.44
CA VAL A 242 -12.99 7.83 -11.88
C VAL A 242 -14.15 8.65 -12.43
N PRO A 243 -14.52 8.45 -13.71
CA PRO A 243 -15.65 9.17 -14.30
C PRO A 243 -16.92 9.00 -13.46
N SER A 244 -17.64 10.08 -13.21
CA SER A 244 -18.88 10.05 -12.43
C SER A 244 -20.01 9.23 -13.08
N SER A 245 -19.88 8.95 -14.38
CA SER A 245 -20.76 8.05 -15.13
C SER A 245 -20.49 6.57 -14.86
N ASP A 246 -19.30 6.24 -14.35
CA ASP A 246 -18.90 4.85 -14.20
C ASP A 246 -19.54 4.25 -12.95
N GLN A 247 -20.21 3.12 -13.15
CA GLN A 247 -20.63 2.26 -12.05
C GLN A 247 -19.46 1.34 -11.68
N TYR A 248 -19.12 1.28 -10.40
CA TYR A 248 -18.07 0.40 -9.88
C TYR A 248 -18.43 -0.16 -8.50
N THR A 249 -17.82 -1.26 -8.15
CA THR A 249 -17.85 -1.75 -6.76
C THR A 249 -16.55 -1.37 -6.07
N LEU A 250 -16.66 -0.82 -4.85
CA LEU A 250 -15.54 -0.46 -3.99
C LEU A 250 -15.17 -1.64 -3.08
N TYR A 251 -14.01 -2.24 -3.29
CA TYR A 251 -13.49 -3.33 -2.47
C TYR A 251 -12.47 -2.79 -1.47
N THR A 252 -12.75 -2.91 -0.18
CA THR A 252 -11.92 -2.37 0.89
C THR A 252 -10.99 -3.41 1.49
N SER A 253 -9.78 -2.98 1.85
CA SER A 253 -8.74 -3.75 2.53
C SER A 253 -7.94 -2.86 3.50
N GLY A 254 -7.00 -3.46 4.24
CA GLY A 254 -6.19 -2.76 5.23
C GLY A 254 -6.90 -2.57 6.57
N GLY A 255 -6.13 -2.21 7.60
CA GLY A 255 -6.65 -2.08 8.97
C GLY A 255 -7.78 -1.06 9.14
N GLY A 256 -7.78 0.00 8.32
CA GLY A 256 -8.80 1.05 8.39
C GLY A 256 -10.20 0.61 7.95
N MET A 257 -10.34 -0.51 7.21
CA MET A 257 -11.65 -1.06 6.87
C MET A 257 -12.45 -1.52 8.12
N HIS A 258 -11.76 -1.79 9.22
CA HIS A 258 -12.40 -2.15 10.49
C HIS A 258 -12.90 -0.93 11.26
N ASN A 259 -12.47 0.28 10.91
CA ASN A 259 -13.06 1.50 11.46
C ASN A 259 -14.39 1.80 10.74
N GLN A 260 -15.47 1.29 11.34
CA GLN A 260 -16.81 1.41 10.75
C GLN A 260 -17.22 2.85 10.45
N LEU A 261 -16.80 3.82 11.28
CA LEU A 261 -17.15 5.22 11.07
C LEU A 261 -16.52 5.80 9.78
N VAL A 262 -15.27 5.41 9.46
CA VAL A 262 -14.65 5.77 8.17
C VAL A 262 -15.46 5.21 7.00
N VAL A 263 -15.83 3.94 7.08
CA VAL A 263 -16.61 3.27 6.02
C VAL A 263 -18.01 3.91 5.88
N GLU A 264 -18.67 4.24 6.99
CA GLU A 264 -19.95 4.94 7.01
C GLU A 264 -19.84 6.33 6.36
N HIS A 265 -18.78 7.08 6.65
CA HIS A 265 -18.52 8.36 5.98
C HIS A 265 -18.28 8.20 4.49
N ILE A 266 -17.46 7.24 4.06
CA ILE A 266 -17.27 6.95 2.63
C ILE A 266 -18.60 6.59 1.97
N GLN A 267 -19.41 5.70 2.58
CA GLN A 267 -20.70 5.31 2.04
C GLN A 267 -21.67 6.49 1.95
N SER A 268 -21.66 7.40 2.93
CA SER A 268 -22.50 8.61 2.89
C SER A 268 -22.12 9.58 1.77
N LEU A 269 -20.83 9.63 1.41
CA LEU A 269 -20.29 10.45 0.32
C LEU A 269 -20.45 9.79 -1.04
N LEU A 270 -20.54 8.45 -1.08
CA LEU A 270 -20.74 7.63 -2.28
C LEU A 270 -22.03 6.78 -2.15
N PRO A 271 -23.23 7.40 -2.08
CA PRO A 271 -24.45 6.68 -1.72
C PRO A 271 -24.88 5.64 -2.77
N HIS A 272 -24.43 5.76 -4.02
CA HIS A 272 -24.79 4.87 -5.12
C HIS A 272 -23.77 3.75 -5.36
N ILE A 273 -22.66 3.73 -4.62
CA ILE A 273 -21.59 2.75 -4.80
C ILE A 273 -21.74 1.62 -3.77
N THR A 274 -21.58 0.40 -4.24
CA THR A 274 -21.55 -0.77 -3.35
C THR A 274 -20.16 -0.91 -2.75
N ILE A 275 -20.07 -0.95 -1.42
CA ILE A 275 -18.82 -1.20 -0.69
C ILE A 275 -18.80 -2.65 -0.20
N LYS A 276 -17.74 -3.38 -0.49
CA LYS A 276 -17.51 -4.77 -0.08
C LYS A 276 -16.09 -4.93 0.50
N SER A 277 -15.87 -5.96 1.31
CA SER A 277 -14.52 -6.40 1.66
C SER A 277 -13.85 -7.08 0.45
N SER A 278 -12.53 -6.98 0.33
CA SER A 278 -11.73 -7.71 -0.66
C SER A 278 -11.89 -9.24 -0.56
N GLN A 279 -12.36 -9.76 0.57
CA GLN A 279 -12.73 -11.16 0.72
C GLN A 279 -13.85 -11.59 -0.24
N ALA A 280 -14.73 -10.68 -0.65
CA ALA A 280 -15.81 -10.98 -1.59
C ALA A 280 -15.30 -11.36 -2.99
N ILE A 281 -14.04 -11.01 -3.31
CA ILE A 281 -13.34 -11.41 -4.54
C ILE A 281 -12.22 -12.43 -4.27
N GLY A 282 -12.30 -13.14 -3.13
CA GLY A 282 -11.39 -14.23 -2.79
C GLY A 282 -10.03 -13.80 -2.23
N ILE A 283 -9.82 -12.52 -1.95
CA ILE A 283 -8.54 -12.01 -1.43
C ILE A 283 -8.69 -11.68 0.05
N HIS A 284 -8.02 -12.48 0.90
CA HIS A 284 -7.93 -12.15 2.31
C HIS A 284 -7.09 -10.87 2.49
N PRO A 285 -7.58 -9.83 3.20
CA PRO A 285 -6.88 -8.55 3.33
C PRO A 285 -5.45 -8.67 3.83
N ASP A 286 -5.21 -9.55 4.81
CA ASP A 286 -3.88 -9.75 5.41
C ASP A 286 -2.93 -10.58 4.53
N ALA A 287 -3.44 -11.27 3.52
CA ALA A 287 -2.66 -12.08 2.59
C ALA A 287 -2.36 -11.37 1.25
N LYS A 288 -2.89 -10.16 1.04
CA LYS A 288 -2.82 -9.46 -0.24
C LYS A 288 -1.39 -9.30 -0.75
N GLU A 289 -0.45 -8.88 0.09
CA GLU A 289 0.97 -8.74 -0.31
C GLU A 289 1.63 -10.08 -0.62
N ALA A 290 1.38 -11.10 0.20
CA ALA A 290 1.94 -12.43 -0.04
C ALA A 290 1.43 -13.02 -1.37
N ILE A 291 0.15 -12.87 -1.66
CA ILE A 291 -0.48 -13.29 -2.93
C ILE A 291 0.12 -12.49 -4.10
N LEU A 292 0.30 -11.17 -3.95
CA LEU A 292 0.94 -10.32 -4.96
C LEU A 292 2.30 -10.89 -5.38
N PHE A 293 3.20 -11.16 -4.42
CA PHE A 293 4.55 -11.63 -4.76
C PHE A 293 4.54 -13.05 -5.30
N ALA A 294 3.64 -13.92 -4.81
CA ALA A 294 3.47 -15.26 -5.38
C ALA A 294 3.08 -15.21 -6.86
N ILE A 295 2.15 -14.31 -7.23
CA ILE A 295 1.73 -14.14 -8.63
C ILE A 295 2.84 -13.52 -9.48
N LEU A 296 3.51 -12.47 -8.99
CA LEU A 296 4.63 -11.87 -9.71
C LEU A 296 5.74 -12.91 -9.97
N ALA A 297 5.97 -13.81 -9.04
CA ALA A 297 6.93 -14.90 -9.23
C ALA A 297 6.43 -15.92 -10.25
N ASN A 298 5.15 -16.31 -10.21
CA ASN A 298 4.54 -17.18 -11.20
C ASN A 298 4.65 -16.57 -12.61
N GLU A 299 4.27 -15.30 -12.77
CA GLU A 299 4.38 -14.60 -14.05
C GLU A 299 5.84 -14.49 -14.54
N ALA A 300 6.80 -14.38 -13.62
CA ALA A 300 8.20 -14.29 -13.98
C ALA A 300 8.76 -15.60 -14.56
N VAL A 301 8.22 -16.75 -14.17
CA VAL A 301 8.71 -18.08 -14.62
C VAL A 301 7.80 -18.76 -15.64
N ALA A 302 6.51 -18.48 -15.63
CA ALA A 302 5.51 -19.15 -16.46
C ALA A 302 4.66 -18.20 -17.32
N GLY A 303 4.73 -16.89 -17.05
CA GLY A 303 4.03 -15.85 -17.79
C GLY A 303 4.88 -15.16 -18.85
N GLU A 304 4.34 -14.11 -19.41
CA GLU A 304 4.98 -13.26 -20.41
C GLU A 304 5.50 -11.95 -19.80
N PRO A 305 6.62 -11.40 -20.30
CA PRO A 305 7.07 -10.06 -19.89
C PRO A 305 6.02 -9.00 -20.12
N MET A 306 5.80 -8.13 -19.14
CA MET A 306 4.79 -7.06 -19.21
C MET A 306 5.37 -5.66 -19.00
N TYR A 307 4.69 -4.66 -19.54
CA TYR A 307 5.01 -3.25 -19.28
C TYR A 307 4.54 -2.89 -17.88
N ALA A 308 5.50 -2.74 -17.02
CA ALA A 308 5.24 -2.60 -15.61
C ALA A 308 4.76 -1.17 -15.25
N GLY A 309 3.67 -1.05 -14.41
CA GLY A 309 3.03 0.22 -14.02
C GLY A 309 2.30 0.92 -15.16
N GLY A 310 1.57 0.15 -15.97
CA GLY A 310 0.97 0.69 -17.19
C GLY A 310 2.03 1.14 -18.15
N ASN A 311 2.44 2.12 -18.56
CA ASN A 311 3.57 2.51 -19.41
C ASN A 311 4.77 3.06 -18.61
N ALA A 312 4.86 2.77 -17.30
CA ALA A 312 5.94 3.27 -16.47
C ALA A 312 7.30 2.67 -16.85
N THR A 313 7.33 1.45 -17.39
CA THR A 313 8.55 0.85 -17.94
C THR A 313 8.63 1.06 -19.45
N LYS A 314 9.86 1.29 -19.94
CA LYS A 314 10.14 1.48 -21.37
C LYS A 314 10.17 0.17 -22.15
N ILE A 315 10.42 -0.93 -21.48
CA ILE A 315 10.48 -2.28 -22.05
C ILE A 315 9.68 -3.24 -21.16
N PRO A 316 9.06 -4.29 -21.76
CA PRO A 316 8.39 -5.31 -20.96
C PRO A 316 9.42 -6.13 -20.18
N VAL A 317 9.09 -6.52 -18.96
CA VAL A 317 9.99 -7.29 -18.08
C VAL A 317 9.25 -8.35 -17.28
N SER A 318 9.93 -9.45 -16.99
CA SER A 318 9.58 -10.40 -15.94
C SER A 318 10.31 -9.98 -14.66
N MET A 319 9.61 -9.75 -13.57
CA MET A 319 10.19 -9.20 -12.34
C MET A 319 10.90 -10.25 -11.50
N GLY A 320 11.88 -9.82 -10.74
CA GLY A 320 12.62 -10.63 -9.79
C GLY A 320 13.95 -11.18 -10.33
N LYS A 321 14.72 -11.73 -9.40
CA LYS A 321 15.98 -12.45 -9.62
C LYS A 321 15.82 -13.87 -9.10
N ILE A 322 16.32 -14.85 -9.84
CA ILE A 322 16.25 -16.27 -9.48
C ILE A 322 17.50 -16.65 -8.71
N SER A 323 17.30 -17.26 -7.55
CA SER A 323 18.33 -17.92 -6.74
C SER A 323 18.07 -19.42 -6.70
N LEU A 324 19.09 -20.21 -6.96
CA LEU A 324 19.01 -21.67 -6.98
C LEU A 324 19.50 -22.25 -5.66
N PRO A 325 18.89 -23.35 -5.17
CA PRO A 325 19.28 -23.95 -3.89
C PRO A 325 20.63 -24.67 -3.93
N LYS A 326 21.10 -25.06 -5.11
CA LYS A 326 22.39 -25.76 -5.36
C LYS A 326 22.94 -25.40 -6.73
#